data_939d08f6341319f4bef773ee834fc985
#
_entry.id   939d08f6341319f4bef773ee834fc985
#
_cell.length_a   1.000
_cell.length_b   1.000
_cell.length_c   1.000
_cell.angle_alpha   90.00
_cell.angle_beta   90.00
_cell.angle_gamma   90.00
#
_symmetry.space_group_name_H-M   'P 1'
#
loop_
_entity.id
_entity.type
_entity.pdbx_description
1 polymer ?
#
loop_
_entity_poly.entity_id
_entity_poly.type
_entity_poly.pdbx_seq_one_letter_code
_entity_poly.pdbx_strand_id
1 'polypeptide(L)'
;EEMLKDHDTPVLKRRLLASLGFLIVLMYFSMGHMMWGWPLPAFFENNHIAMGLVQLLLTGIVMVINQKFFISGFTSLAHRAPKMDTLVALGSTAAFGYSTYALFAMTDAQVKGDMEMVMHYMHEFYFESAAMILTLITVGKMLEARSKGKTTDALKGLMKLASKTAVVERNGQEVTVPIEQV
;
A
#
# COMPACT_ATOMS: atom_id res chain seq x y z
N GLU A 1 -27.73 -3.48 -8.10
CA GLU A 1 -27.41 -3.19 -6.69
C GLU A 1 -26.08 -3.80 -6.27
N GLU A 2 -25.79 -5.02 -6.78
CA GLU A 2 -24.53 -5.71 -6.49
C GLU A 2 -23.30 -4.96 -7.06
N MET A 3 -23.45 -4.30 -8.23
CA MET A 3 -22.38 -3.51 -8.83
C MET A 3 -21.99 -2.28 -8.01
N LEU A 4 -22.87 -1.82 -7.12
CA LEU A 4 -22.64 -0.67 -6.25
C LEU A 4 -22.07 -1.06 -4.87
N LYS A 5 -21.84 -2.35 -4.63
CA LYS A 5 -21.33 -2.82 -3.37
C LYS A 5 -19.85 -2.51 -3.22
N ASP A 6 -19.47 -1.95 -2.08
CA ASP A 6 -18.08 -1.62 -1.78
C ASP A 6 -17.32 -2.89 -1.38
N HIS A 7 -16.50 -3.40 -2.30
CA HIS A 7 -15.64 -4.56 -2.07
C HIS A 7 -14.18 -4.19 -1.78
N ASP A 8 -13.78 -2.94 -2.07
CA ASP A 8 -12.38 -2.51 -2.02
C ASP A 8 -11.95 -2.04 -0.64
N THR A 9 -12.81 -1.29 0.06
CA THR A 9 -12.45 -0.68 1.35
C THR A 9 -12.03 -1.71 2.41
N PRO A 10 -12.73 -2.84 2.63
CA PRO A 10 -12.30 -3.81 3.62
C PRO A 10 -10.93 -4.44 3.31
N VAL A 11 -10.65 -4.74 2.04
CA VAL A 11 -9.38 -5.32 1.60
C VAL A 11 -8.25 -4.30 1.80
N LEU A 12 -8.46 -3.06 1.36
CA LEU A 12 -7.48 -1.98 1.52
C LEU A 12 -7.22 -1.65 2.99
N LYS A 13 -8.26 -1.65 3.81
CA LYS A 13 -8.13 -1.43 5.25
C LYS A 13 -7.25 -2.51 5.90
N ARG A 14 -7.47 -3.77 5.55
CA ARG A 14 -6.65 -4.89 6.06
C ARG A 14 -5.20 -4.74 5.64
N ARG A 15 -4.96 -4.43 4.38
CA ARG A 15 -3.60 -4.20 3.85
C ARG A 15 -2.93 -3.02 4.54
N LEU A 16 -3.66 -1.93 4.75
CA LEU A 16 -3.15 -0.76 5.45
C LEU A 16 -2.76 -1.08 6.89
N LEU A 17 -3.61 -1.77 7.64
CA LEU A 17 -3.33 -2.12 9.03
C LEU A 17 -2.11 -3.03 9.13
N ALA A 18 -1.99 -4.03 8.26
CA ALA A 18 -0.83 -4.92 8.22
C ALA A 18 0.43 -4.15 7.85
N SER A 19 0.39 -3.33 6.80
CA SER A 19 1.53 -2.51 6.37
C SER A 19 1.96 -1.53 7.45
N LEU A 20 1.01 -0.89 8.12
CA LEU A 20 1.28 0.06 9.19
C LEU A 20 1.95 -0.62 10.39
N GLY A 21 1.50 -1.82 10.76
CA GLY A 21 2.10 -2.58 11.85
C GLY A 21 3.57 -2.91 11.56
N PHE A 22 3.86 -3.42 10.37
CA PHE A 22 5.23 -3.72 9.97
C PHE A 22 6.07 -2.45 9.80
N LEU A 23 5.47 -1.35 9.33
CA LEU A 23 6.17 -0.07 9.21
C LEU A 23 6.58 0.48 10.58
N ILE A 24 5.70 0.38 11.57
CA ILE A 24 6.00 0.82 12.94
C ILE A 24 7.20 0.05 13.50
N VAL A 25 7.21 -1.28 13.32
CA VAL A 25 8.33 -2.11 13.75
C VAL A 25 9.60 -1.72 13.01
N LEU A 26 9.52 -1.51 11.70
CA LEU A 26 10.65 -1.09 10.87
C LEU A 26 11.22 0.26 11.33
N MET A 27 10.36 1.22 11.61
CA MET A 27 10.77 2.54 12.11
C MET A 27 11.41 2.46 13.49
N TYR A 28 10.95 1.55 14.35
CA TYR A 28 11.55 1.31 15.64
C TYR A 28 13.01 0.86 15.48
N PHE A 29 13.27 -0.08 14.56
CA PHE A 29 14.62 -0.55 14.29
C PHE A 29 15.49 0.52 13.61
N SER A 30 14.94 1.25 12.63
CA SER A 30 15.73 2.19 11.85
C SER A 30 15.97 3.51 12.59
N MET A 31 14.92 4.15 13.07
CA MET A 31 15.01 5.47 13.69
C MET A 31 15.08 5.40 15.21
N GLY A 32 14.21 4.60 15.83
CA GLY A 32 14.12 4.58 17.29
C GLY A 32 15.40 4.16 17.97
N HIS A 33 15.97 3.03 17.53
CA HIS A 33 17.21 2.53 18.13
C HIS A 33 18.42 3.36 17.72
N MET A 34 18.54 3.70 16.44
CA MET A 34 19.72 4.41 15.92
C MET A 34 19.77 5.88 16.36
N MET A 35 18.63 6.57 16.34
CA MET A 35 18.59 8.01 16.66
C MET A 35 18.37 8.28 18.14
N TRP A 36 17.55 7.47 18.80
CA TRP A 36 17.14 7.71 20.18
C TRP A 36 17.62 6.64 21.16
N GLY A 37 18.34 5.62 20.68
CA GLY A 37 18.89 4.58 21.53
C GLY A 37 17.84 3.72 22.22
N TRP A 38 16.67 3.51 21.61
CA TRP A 38 15.64 2.69 22.20
C TRP A 38 16.11 1.24 22.37
N PRO A 39 15.66 0.56 23.44
CA PRO A 39 16.17 -0.76 23.76
C PRO A 39 15.83 -1.79 22.69
N LEU A 40 16.82 -2.61 22.37
CA LEU A 40 16.69 -3.78 21.51
C LEU A 40 17.29 -5.00 22.20
N PRO A 41 16.93 -6.22 21.80
CA PRO A 41 17.60 -7.42 22.30
C PRO A 41 19.12 -7.36 22.11
N ALA A 42 19.86 -7.95 23.03
CA ALA A 42 21.32 -7.94 23.00
C ALA A 42 21.92 -8.49 21.69
N PHE A 43 21.18 -9.35 20.99
CA PHE A 43 21.57 -9.89 19.69
C PHE A 43 21.85 -8.77 18.66
N PHE A 44 21.13 -7.66 18.74
CA PHE A 44 21.26 -6.53 17.81
C PHE A 44 22.30 -5.49 18.27
N GLU A 45 22.87 -5.66 19.45
CA GLU A 45 23.87 -4.72 19.96
C GLU A 45 25.15 -4.82 19.12
N ASN A 46 25.54 -3.70 18.49
CA ASN A 46 26.69 -3.63 17.59
C ASN A 46 26.62 -4.59 16.38
N ASN A 47 25.45 -5.14 16.12
CA ASN A 47 25.24 -6.06 14.98
C ASN A 47 24.47 -5.34 13.88
N HIS A 48 25.19 -4.52 13.10
CA HIS A 48 24.59 -3.72 12.02
C HIS A 48 24.02 -4.54 10.89
N ILE A 49 24.63 -5.71 10.62
CA ILE A 49 24.14 -6.62 9.57
C ILE A 49 22.76 -7.17 9.95
N ALA A 50 22.58 -7.59 11.21
CA ALA A 50 21.29 -8.07 11.69
C ALA A 50 20.22 -6.97 11.60
N MET A 51 20.59 -5.74 11.95
CA MET A 51 19.69 -4.59 11.80
C MET A 51 19.24 -4.41 10.35
N GLY A 52 20.18 -4.47 9.41
CA GLY A 52 19.88 -4.38 7.98
C GLY A 52 19.03 -5.54 7.49
N LEU A 53 19.30 -6.76 7.93
CA LEU A 53 18.51 -7.94 7.55
C LEU A 53 17.06 -7.84 8.05
N VAL A 54 16.85 -7.37 9.28
CA VAL A 54 15.49 -7.16 9.82
C VAL A 54 14.75 -6.14 8.98
N GLN A 55 15.39 -5.02 8.65
CA GLN A 55 14.79 -3.99 7.80
C GLN A 55 14.44 -4.55 6.42
N LEU A 56 15.31 -5.33 5.81
CA LEU A 56 15.08 -5.98 4.52
C LEU A 56 13.86 -6.90 4.58
N LEU A 57 13.78 -7.77 5.59
CA LEU A 57 12.68 -8.71 5.74
C LEU A 57 11.35 -8.00 5.96
N LEU A 58 11.32 -6.99 6.84
CA LEU A 58 10.10 -6.23 7.13
C LEU A 58 9.62 -5.47 5.89
N THR A 59 10.53 -4.83 5.17
CA THR A 59 10.21 -4.14 3.92
C THR A 59 9.70 -5.11 2.86
N GLY A 60 10.35 -6.27 2.73
CA GLY A 60 9.91 -7.31 1.82
C GLY A 60 8.49 -7.78 2.11
N ILE A 61 8.15 -7.94 3.39
CA ILE A 61 6.79 -8.31 3.81
C ILE A 61 5.79 -7.22 3.39
N VAL A 62 6.10 -5.96 3.62
CA VAL A 62 5.24 -4.84 3.22
C VAL A 62 5.05 -4.82 1.70
N MET A 63 6.12 -5.07 0.93
CA MET A 63 6.05 -5.15 -0.52
C MET A 63 5.15 -6.30 -0.99
N VAL A 64 5.23 -7.46 -0.34
CA VAL A 64 4.37 -8.61 -0.66
C VAL A 64 2.92 -8.32 -0.32
N ILE A 65 2.65 -7.69 0.79
CA ILE A 65 1.28 -7.28 1.18
C ILE A 65 0.69 -6.36 0.10
N ASN A 66 1.50 -5.48 -0.47
CA ASN A 66 1.09 -4.51 -1.48
C ASN A 66 1.52 -4.91 -2.90
N GLN A 67 1.67 -6.20 -3.17
CA GLN A 67 2.14 -6.71 -4.47
C GLN A 67 1.29 -6.25 -5.66
N LYS A 68 0.03 -5.93 -5.43
CA LYS A 68 -0.86 -5.45 -6.51
C LYS A 68 -0.35 -4.17 -7.17
N PHE A 69 0.31 -3.29 -6.43
CA PHE A 69 0.91 -2.09 -7.00
C PHE A 69 2.02 -2.43 -7.98
N PHE A 70 2.83 -3.42 -7.66
CA PHE A 70 3.92 -3.87 -8.52
C PHE A 70 3.39 -4.57 -9.78
N ILE A 71 2.43 -5.46 -9.62
CA ILE A 71 1.80 -6.16 -10.74
C ILE A 71 1.14 -5.16 -11.68
N SER A 72 0.31 -4.27 -11.15
CA SER A 72 -0.40 -3.25 -11.92
C SER A 72 0.57 -2.27 -12.58
N GLY A 73 1.57 -1.80 -11.84
CA GLY A 73 2.54 -0.82 -12.33
C GLY A 73 3.41 -1.37 -13.44
N PHE A 74 4.00 -2.53 -13.27
CA PHE A 74 4.86 -3.15 -14.27
C PHE A 74 4.08 -3.66 -15.48
N THR A 75 2.86 -4.16 -15.29
CA THR A 75 1.99 -4.54 -16.40
C THR A 75 1.64 -3.33 -17.26
N SER A 76 1.30 -2.20 -16.64
CA SER A 76 1.02 -0.95 -17.35
C SER A 76 2.23 -0.45 -18.13
N LEU A 77 3.41 -0.56 -17.55
CA LEU A 77 4.66 -0.18 -18.22
C LEU A 77 4.93 -1.07 -19.42
N ALA A 78 4.71 -2.39 -19.29
CA ALA A 78 4.90 -3.35 -20.39
C ALA A 78 3.95 -3.06 -21.56
N HIS A 79 2.75 -2.58 -21.28
CA HIS A 79 1.78 -2.17 -22.30
C HIS A 79 1.99 -0.74 -22.81
N ARG A 80 3.10 -0.09 -22.46
CA ARG A 80 3.43 1.30 -22.84
C ARG A 80 2.37 2.31 -22.38
N ALA A 81 1.67 2.01 -21.29
CA ALA A 81 0.66 2.90 -20.70
C ALA A 81 0.97 3.09 -19.21
N PRO A 82 2.11 3.75 -18.87
CA PRO A 82 2.49 3.94 -17.47
C PRO A 82 1.45 4.76 -16.73
N LYS A 83 1.23 4.42 -15.46
CA LYS A 83 0.31 5.13 -14.57
C LYS A 83 0.97 5.37 -13.22
N MET A 84 0.23 5.93 -12.26
CA MET A 84 0.76 6.23 -10.94
C MET A 84 1.34 4.99 -10.23
N ASP A 85 0.69 3.83 -10.38
CA ASP A 85 1.18 2.57 -9.80
C ASP A 85 2.56 2.19 -10.37
N THR A 86 2.83 2.51 -11.64
CA THR A 86 4.14 2.29 -12.27
C THR A 86 5.22 3.11 -11.55
N LEU A 87 4.95 4.38 -11.27
CA LEU A 87 5.88 5.25 -10.56
C LEU A 87 6.15 4.73 -9.14
N VAL A 88 5.13 4.33 -8.42
CA VAL A 88 5.24 3.76 -7.08
C VAL A 88 6.06 2.47 -7.11
N ALA A 89 5.79 1.59 -8.07
CA ALA A 89 6.49 0.32 -8.23
C ALA A 89 7.98 0.54 -8.51
N LEU A 90 8.31 1.45 -9.44
CA LEU A 90 9.69 1.77 -9.78
C LEU A 90 10.44 2.39 -8.59
N GLY A 91 9.84 3.37 -7.92
CA GLY A 91 10.46 4.04 -6.78
C GLY A 91 10.71 3.09 -5.60
N SER A 92 9.73 2.27 -5.26
CA SER A 92 9.86 1.28 -4.18
C SER A 92 10.88 0.20 -4.51
N THR A 93 10.88 -0.30 -5.75
CA THR A 93 11.85 -1.30 -6.21
C THR A 93 13.25 -0.75 -6.20
N ALA A 94 13.44 0.49 -6.66
CA ALA A 94 14.74 1.15 -6.65
C ALA A 94 15.27 1.35 -5.21
N ALA A 95 14.42 1.83 -4.31
CA ALA A 95 14.79 2.01 -2.90
C ALA A 95 15.17 0.68 -2.24
N PHE A 96 14.38 -0.37 -2.48
CA PHE A 96 14.63 -1.70 -1.94
C PHE A 96 15.92 -2.30 -2.55
N GLY A 97 16.09 -2.21 -3.87
CA GLY A 97 17.26 -2.76 -4.55
C GLY A 97 18.55 -2.07 -4.14
N TYR A 98 18.56 -0.75 -4.07
CA TYR A 98 19.73 0.01 -3.60
C TYR A 98 20.08 -0.31 -2.15
N SER A 99 19.07 -0.39 -1.29
CA SER A 99 19.28 -0.74 0.13
C SER A 99 19.81 -2.16 0.28
N THR A 100 19.35 -3.09 -0.54
CA THR A 100 19.87 -4.46 -0.57
C THR A 100 21.34 -4.47 -1.00
N TYR A 101 21.68 -3.70 -2.03
CA TYR A 101 23.09 -3.54 -2.46
C TYR A 101 23.95 -2.98 -1.31
N ALA A 102 23.46 -1.94 -0.64
CA ALA A 102 24.18 -1.34 0.49
C ALA A 102 24.39 -2.35 1.62
N LEU A 103 23.40 -3.22 1.88
CA LEU A 103 23.50 -4.27 2.88
C LEU A 103 24.58 -5.29 2.50
N PHE A 104 24.62 -5.74 1.25
CA PHE A 104 25.66 -6.65 0.78
C PHE A 104 27.05 -6.01 0.86
N ALA A 105 27.17 -4.75 0.47
CA ALA A 105 28.44 -4.02 0.59
C ALA A 105 28.87 -3.87 2.05
N MET A 106 27.89 -3.67 2.96
CA MET A 106 28.15 -3.61 4.39
C MET A 106 28.68 -4.94 4.94
N THR A 107 28.20 -6.07 4.44
CA THR A 107 28.70 -7.38 4.86
C THR A 107 30.18 -7.55 4.50
N ASP A 108 30.58 -7.09 3.32
CA ASP A 108 31.98 -7.11 2.91
C ASP A 108 32.85 -6.22 3.80
N ALA A 109 32.37 -5.00 4.09
CA ALA A 109 33.06 -4.07 5.00
C ALA A 109 33.20 -4.66 6.42
N GLN A 110 32.16 -5.34 6.90
CA GLN A 110 32.17 -6.00 8.21
C GLN A 110 33.24 -7.11 8.27
N VAL A 111 33.33 -7.92 7.23
CA VAL A 111 34.33 -9.02 7.16
C VAL A 111 35.76 -8.44 7.15
N LYS A 112 35.96 -7.31 6.47
CA LYS A 112 37.24 -6.62 6.40
C LYS A 112 37.57 -5.80 7.65
N GLY A 113 36.65 -5.69 8.60
CA GLY A 113 36.84 -4.94 9.82
C GLY A 113 36.78 -3.42 9.64
N ASP A 114 36.28 -2.95 8.50
CA ASP A 114 36.15 -1.52 8.21
C ASP A 114 34.82 -0.99 8.76
N MET A 115 34.81 -0.64 10.04
CA MET A 115 33.61 -0.15 10.71
C MET A 115 33.14 1.20 10.20
N GLU A 116 34.03 2.02 9.68
CA GLU A 116 33.67 3.30 9.08
C GLU A 116 32.79 3.10 7.85
N MET A 117 33.15 2.16 6.97
CA MET A 117 32.37 1.82 5.79
C MET A 117 31.06 1.10 6.16
N VAL A 118 31.06 0.28 7.20
CA VAL A 118 29.83 -0.35 7.71
C VAL A 118 28.82 0.72 8.10
N MET A 119 29.23 1.72 8.86
CA MET A 119 28.36 2.82 9.26
C MET A 119 27.92 3.66 8.06
N HIS A 120 28.81 3.88 7.08
CA HIS A 120 28.48 4.60 5.86
C HIS A 120 27.33 3.91 5.10
N TYR A 121 27.44 2.61 4.86
CA TYR A 121 26.39 1.86 4.16
C TYR A 121 25.11 1.76 4.97
N MET A 122 25.20 1.73 6.29
CA MET A 122 24.02 1.70 7.15
C MET A 122 23.17 2.95 7.01
N HIS A 123 23.80 4.11 6.81
CA HIS A 123 23.10 5.37 6.56
C HIS A 123 22.51 5.47 5.14
N GLU A 124 22.85 4.57 4.25
CA GLU A 124 22.33 4.54 2.88
C GLU A 124 21.13 3.60 2.70
N PHE A 125 20.60 3.06 3.79
CA PHE A 125 19.41 2.20 3.71
C PHE A 125 18.15 3.03 3.48
N TYR A 126 17.37 2.61 2.47
CA TYR A 126 16.08 3.22 2.11
C TYR A 126 14.93 2.24 2.27
N PHE A 127 15.09 1.18 3.05
CA PHE A 127 14.05 0.19 3.31
C PHE A 127 12.80 0.83 3.88
N GLU A 128 12.98 1.71 4.85
CA GLU A 128 11.89 2.46 5.46
C GLU A 128 11.16 3.33 4.44
N SER A 129 11.89 3.99 3.55
CA SER A 129 11.30 4.81 2.50
C SER A 129 10.42 3.99 1.57
N ALA A 130 10.87 2.80 1.16
CA ALA A 130 10.10 1.90 0.31
C ALA A 130 8.80 1.48 1.02
N ALA A 131 8.89 1.06 2.28
CA ALA A 131 7.73 0.68 3.07
C ALA A 131 6.77 1.84 3.29
N MET A 132 7.29 3.03 3.56
CA MET A 132 6.49 4.24 3.78
C MET A 132 5.74 4.66 2.51
N ILE A 133 6.40 4.63 1.35
CA ILE A 133 5.76 4.94 0.07
C ILE A 133 4.55 4.02 -0.14
N LEU A 134 4.74 2.72 0.04
CA LEU A 134 3.66 1.74 -0.14
C LEU A 134 2.53 1.93 0.85
N THR A 135 2.85 2.22 2.11
CA THR A 135 1.86 2.46 3.15
C THR A 135 1.05 3.74 2.86
N LEU A 136 1.72 4.82 2.48
CA LEU A 136 1.06 6.10 2.17
C LEU A 136 0.15 5.96 0.94
N ILE A 137 0.60 5.25 -0.10
CA ILE A 137 -0.25 5.06 -1.28
C ILE A 137 -1.45 4.17 -0.95
N THR A 138 -1.30 3.21 -0.05
CA THR A 138 -2.41 2.38 0.42
C THR A 138 -3.43 3.22 1.19
N VAL A 139 -2.98 4.18 2.01
CA VAL A 139 -3.87 5.16 2.67
C VAL A 139 -4.66 5.93 1.62
N GLY A 140 -3.98 6.45 0.60
CA GLY A 140 -4.64 7.19 -0.48
C GLY A 140 -5.68 6.35 -1.20
N LYS A 141 -5.36 5.11 -1.52
CA LYS A 141 -6.28 4.18 -2.18
C LYS A 141 -7.48 3.85 -1.30
N MET A 142 -7.26 3.68 0.00
CA MET A 142 -8.35 3.43 0.95
C MET A 142 -9.29 4.63 1.04
N LEU A 143 -8.76 5.85 1.11
CA LEU A 143 -9.57 7.07 1.13
C LEU A 143 -10.37 7.22 -0.17
N GLU A 144 -9.75 6.92 -1.31
CA GLU A 144 -10.42 6.92 -2.61
C GLU A 144 -11.58 5.90 -2.63
N ALA A 145 -11.33 4.68 -2.21
CA ALA A 145 -12.35 3.62 -2.15
C ALA A 145 -13.50 4.00 -1.20
N ARG A 146 -13.17 4.61 -0.06
CA ARG A 146 -14.16 5.07 0.91
C ARG A 146 -15.03 6.19 0.33
N SER A 147 -14.43 7.12 -0.41
CA SER A 147 -15.16 8.19 -1.10
C SER A 147 -16.09 7.62 -2.16
N LYS A 148 -15.61 6.65 -2.95
CA LYS A 148 -16.44 5.92 -3.93
C LYS A 148 -17.58 5.16 -3.24
N GLY A 149 -17.32 4.55 -2.09
CA GLY A 149 -18.33 3.88 -1.28
C GLY A 149 -19.43 4.82 -0.85
N LYS A 150 -19.10 6.01 -0.36
CA LYS A 150 -20.07 7.02 0.02
C LYS A 150 -20.90 7.49 -1.17
N THR A 151 -20.28 7.70 -2.33
CA THR A 151 -20.98 8.04 -3.56
C THR A 151 -21.93 6.93 -3.97
N THR A 152 -21.49 5.69 -3.87
CA THR A 152 -22.31 4.51 -4.16
C THR A 152 -23.51 4.44 -3.22
N ASP A 153 -23.34 4.70 -1.94
CA ASP A 153 -24.43 4.70 -0.96
C ASP A 153 -25.44 5.81 -1.26
N ALA A 154 -24.99 6.98 -1.70
CA ALA A 154 -25.86 8.06 -2.15
C ALA A 154 -26.66 7.64 -3.37
N LEU A 155 -26.03 6.98 -4.36
CA LEU A 155 -26.72 6.45 -5.54
C LEU A 155 -27.74 5.38 -5.17
N LYS A 156 -27.43 4.48 -4.24
CA LYS A 156 -28.38 3.49 -3.72
C LYS A 156 -29.59 4.18 -3.06
N GLY A 157 -29.34 5.24 -2.31
CA GLY A 157 -30.38 6.05 -1.71
C GLY A 157 -31.32 6.67 -2.75
N LEU A 158 -30.76 7.20 -3.83
CA LEU A 158 -31.53 7.73 -4.96
C LEU A 158 -32.32 6.63 -5.68
N MET A 159 -31.72 5.46 -5.87
CA MET A 159 -32.38 4.32 -6.49
C MET A 159 -33.59 3.83 -5.68
N LYS A 160 -33.52 3.89 -4.34
CA LYS A 160 -34.63 3.56 -3.46
C LYS A 160 -35.78 4.57 -3.57
N LEU A 161 -35.48 5.81 -3.93
CA LEU A 161 -36.48 6.86 -4.14
C LEU A 161 -37.12 6.79 -5.53
N ALA A 162 -36.51 6.04 -6.45
CA ALA A 162 -37.06 5.87 -7.79
C ALA A 162 -38.39 5.14 -7.76
N SER A 163 -39.36 5.64 -8.49
CA SER A 163 -40.67 5.04 -8.60
C SER A 163 -40.59 3.70 -9.32
N LYS A 164 -41.18 2.66 -8.77
CA LYS A 164 -41.23 1.33 -9.38
C LYS A 164 -42.39 1.18 -10.35
N THR A 165 -43.38 2.03 -10.24
CA THR A 165 -44.58 2.03 -11.07
C THR A 165 -44.88 3.44 -11.57
N ALA A 166 -45.56 3.53 -12.67
CA ALA A 166 -46.04 4.78 -13.21
C ALA A 166 -47.51 4.64 -13.64
N VAL A 167 -48.27 5.71 -13.54
CA VAL A 167 -49.63 5.77 -14.03
C VAL A 167 -49.58 6.31 -15.46
N VAL A 168 -50.05 5.54 -16.42
CA VAL A 168 -50.06 5.89 -17.81
C VAL A 168 -51.50 5.87 -18.34
N GLU A 169 -51.78 6.70 -19.36
CA GLU A 169 -53.06 6.65 -20.03
C GLU A 169 -53.03 5.70 -21.21
N ARG A 170 -53.89 4.72 -21.16
CA ARG A 170 -54.08 3.75 -22.27
C ARG A 170 -55.54 3.59 -22.59
N ASN A 171 -55.88 3.80 -23.87
CA ASN A 171 -57.27 3.71 -24.35
C ASN A 171 -58.24 4.67 -23.60
N GLY A 172 -57.76 5.84 -23.19
CA GLY A 172 -58.55 6.81 -22.47
C GLY A 172 -58.76 6.51 -20.97
N GLN A 173 -58.04 5.54 -20.44
CA GLN A 173 -58.09 5.17 -19.02
C GLN A 173 -56.68 5.18 -18.39
N GLU A 174 -56.62 5.63 -17.13
CA GLU A 174 -55.38 5.58 -16.35
C GLU A 174 -55.10 4.17 -15.88
N VAL A 175 -53.93 3.68 -16.20
CA VAL A 175 -53.47 2.34 -15.81
C VAL A 175 -52.11 2.44 -15.12
N THR A 176 -51.99 1.76 -13.97
CA THR A 176 -50.69 1.67 -13.26
C THR A 176 -49.90 0.50 -13.87
N VAL A 177 -48.71 0.82 -14.36
CA VAL A 177 -47.81 -0.17 -14.97
C VAL A 177 -46.44 -0.08 -14.34
N PRO A 178 -45.62 -1.17 -14.38
CA PRO A 178 -44.21 -1.08 -13.99
C PRO A 178 -43.49 -0.02 -14.79
N ILE A 179 -42.53 0.68 -14.16
CA ILE A 179 -41.80 1.78 -14.81
C ILE A 179 -41.11 1.36 -16.10
N GLU A 180 -40.75 0.09 -16.19
CA GLU A 180 -40.11 -0.52 -17.37
C GLU A 180 -41.04 -0.62 -18.58
N GLN A 181 -42.33 -0.46 -18.38
CA GLN A 181 -43.36 -0.55 -19.43
C GLN A 181 -43.89 0.80 -19.88
N VAL A 182 -43.29 1.90 -19.43
CA VAL A 182 -43.69 3.27 -19.80
C VAL A 182 -43.20 3.66 -21.18
#